data_a8e635ccf994ad9651740998d2518131
#
_entry.id   a8e635ccf994ad9651740998d2518131
#
_cell.length_a   1.000
_cell.length_b   1.000
_cell.length_c   1.000
_cell.angle_alpha   90.00
_cell.angle_beta   90.00
_cell.angle_gamma   90.00
#
_symmetry.space_group_name_H-M   'P 1'
#
loop_
_entity.id
_entity.type
_entity.pdbx_description
1 polymer ?
#
loop_
_entity_poly.entity_id
_entity_poly.type
_entity_poly.pdbx_seq_one_letter_code
_entity_poly.pdbx_strand_id
1 'polypeptide(L)'
;MSPKEKTKFISNWIKSYAEGMPSKAQSLVIGISGGIDSSVSSTLSAMTGLRTIVLTMPIKQIENQHDLSLKHQQWLVKNFKNVEAHTISLDKLFETFSLTLNKFDNEHGFANSRARLRMTTLYQVAAANKGIVVGTGNKV
;
A
#
# COMPACT_ATOMS: atom_id res chain seq x y z
N MET A 1 -6.51 -27.05 4.11
CA MET A 1 -7.22 -25.77 4.32
C MET A 1 -7.70 -25.23 2.98
N SER A 2 -8.98 -24.92 2.86
CA SER A 2 -9.56 -24.36 1.64
C SER A 2 -9.08 -22.93 1.42
N PRO A 3 -9.18 -22.39 0.18
CA PRO A 3 -8.86 -20.97 -0.06
C PRO A 3 -9.66 -20.02 0.85
N LYS A 4 -10.92 -20.31 1.10
CA LYS A 4 -11.77 -19.50 1.97
C LYS A 4 -11.27 -19.52 3.41
N GLU A 5 -10.86 -20.68 3.91
CA GLU A 5 -10.32 -20.85 5.26
C GLU A 5 -8.96 -20.15 5.39
N LYS A 6 -8.11 -20.25 4.36
CA LYS A 6 -6.81 -19.54 4.34
C LYS A 6 -7.00 -18.04 4.40
N THR A 7 -7.93 -17.52 3.61
CA THR A 7 -8.26 -16.11 3.58
C THR A 7 -8.69 -15.62 4.96
N LYS A 8 -9.60 -16.34 5.60
CA LYS A 8 -10.09 -16.01 6.93
C LYS A 8 -8.98 -16.09 7.97
N PHE A 9 -8.14 -17.11 7.89
CA PHE A 9 -7.01 -17.29 8.79
C PHE A 9 -6.03 -16.12 8.71
N ILE A 10 -5.65 -15.71 7.49
CA ILE A 10 -4.70 -14.62 7.29
C ILE A 10 -5.29 -13.29 7.77
N SER A 11 -6.55 -13.00 7.44
CA SER A 11 -7.23 -11.79 7.92
C SER A 11 -7.29 -11.73 9.44
N ASN A 12 -7.63 -12.84 10.06
CA ASN A 12 -7.68 -12.92 11.53
C ASN A 12 -6.29 -12.75 12.14
N TRP A 13 -5.26 -13.28 11.50
CA TRP A 13 -3.88 -13.12 11.95
C TRP A 13 -3.46 -11.65 11.90
N ILE A 14 -3.74 -10.96 10.80
CA ILE A 14 -3.44 -9.53 10.65
C ILE A 14 -4.14 -8.74 11.76
N LYS A 15 -5.41 -9.01 11.97
CA LYS A 15 -6.20 -8.34 13.00
C LYS A 15 -5.62 -8.55 14.39
N SER A 16 -5.30 -9.80 14.71
CA SER A 16 -4.73 -10.15 16.02
C SER A 16 -3.37 -9.50 16.23
N TYR A 17 -2.55 -9.46 15.21
CA TYR A 17 -1.25 -8.81 15.29
C TYR A 17 -1.39 -7.32 15.60
N ALA A 18 -2.26 -6.62 14.88
CA ALA A 18 -2.48 -5.19 15.07
C ALA A 18 -3.02 -4.89 16.48
N GLU A 19 -3.98 -5.69 16.94
CA GLU A 19 -4.59 -5.51 18.26
C GLU A 19 -3.69 -5.92 19.42
N GLY A 20 -2.76 -6.85 19.16
CA GLY A 20 -1.83 -7.37 20.17
C GLY A 20 -0.58 -6.52 20.38
N MET A 21 -0.39 -5.45 19.63
CA MET A 21 0.77 -4.58 19.80
C MET A 21 0.70 -3.82 21.12
N PRO A 22 1.86 -3.48 21.74
CA PRO A 22 1.87 -2.68 22.99
C PRO A 22 1.07 -1.38 22.86
N SER A 23 1.20 -0.71 21.70
CA SER A 23 0.27 0.35 21.32
C SER A 23 -0.59 -0.21 20.21
N LYS A 24 -1.87 -0.43 20.47
CA LYS A 24 -2.78 -0.98 19.47
C LYS A 24 -2.74 -0.15 18.19
N ALA A 25 -2.49 -0.81 17.07
CA ALA A 25 -2.63 -0.17 15.77
C ALA A 25 -4.11 0.11 15.51
N GLN A 26 -4.41 1.36 15.16
CA GLN A 26 -5.79 1.79 14.91
C GLN A 26 -6.15 1.72 13.44
N SER A 27 -5.16 1.52 12.57
CA SER A 27 -5.38 1.41 11.14
C SER A 27 -4.34 0.53 10.47
N LEU A 28 -4.69 0.04 9.29
CA LEU A 28 -3.78 -0.66 8.39
C LEU A 28 -3.56 0.21 7.18
N VAL A 29 -2.31 0.40 6.76
CA VAL A 29 -1.98 1.22 5.59
C VAL A 29 -1.29 0.35 4.56
N ILE A 30 -1.76 0.40 3.33
CA ILE A 30 -1.27 -0.49 2.28
C ILE A 30 -1.26 0.24 0.93
N GLY A 31 -0.21 0.00 0.14
CA GLY A 31 -0.09 0.53 -1.22
C GLY A 31 -0.74 -0.39 -2.23
N ILE A 32 -1.40 0.18 -3.22
CA ILE A 32 -2.01 -0.55 -4.33
C ILE A 32 -1.24 -0.21 -5.60
N SER A 33 -0.63 -1.22 -6.22
CA SER A 33 0.21 -1.06 -7.41
C SER A 33 -0.48 -1.46 -8.72
N GLY A 34 -1.65 -2.06 -8.64
CA GLY A 34 -2.32 -2.67 -9.82
C GLY A 34 -1.93 -4.11 -10.05
N GLY A 35 -0.95 -4.64 -9.29
CA GLY A 35 -0.55 -6.03 -9.35
C GLY A 35 -1.38 -6.92 -8.43
N ILE A 36 -1.29 -8.23 -8.64
CA ILE A 36 -2.08 -9.20 -7.89
C ILE A 36 -1.73 -9.23 -6.40
N ASP A 37 -0.45 -9.10 -6.06
CA ASP A 37 -0.01 -9.17 -4.66
C ASP A 37 -0.63 -8.05 -3.83
N SER A 38 -0.61 -6.83 -4.34
CA SER A 38 -1.22 -5.70 -3.64
C SER A 38 -2.74 -5.82 -3.57
N SER A 39 -3.36 -6.39 -4.61
CA SER A 39 -4.81 -6.61 -4.64
C SER A 39 -5.23 -7.62 -3.57
N VAL A 40 -4.49 -8.70 -3.44
CA VAL A 40 -4.76 -9.73 -2.43
C VAL A 40 -4.52 -9.19 -1.02
N SER A 41 -3.37 -8.55 -0.80
CA SER A 41 -3.00 -8.04 0.53
C SER A 41 -3.96 -6.95 1.00
N SER A 42 -4.37 -6.05 0.11
CA SER A 42 -5.31 -4.99 0.46
C SER A 42 -6.71 -5.55 0.77
N THR A 43 -7.15 -6.55 0.03
CA THR A 43 -8.42 -7.20 0.29
C THR A 43 -8.42 -7.92 1.64
N LEU A 44 -7.35 -8.65 1.94
CA LEU A 44 -7.20 -9.33 3.24
C LEU A 44 -7.18 -8.33 4.38
N SER A 45 -6.52 -7.19 4.19
CA SER A 45 -6.51 -6.11 5.20
C SER A 45 -7.92 -5.55 5.42
N ALA A 46 -8.65 -5.30 4.35
CA ALA A 46 -10.03 -4.82 4.42
C ALA A 46 -10.94 -5.79 5.17
N MET A 47 -10.72 -7.09 4.98
CA MET A 47 -11.52 -8.15 5.62
C MET A 47 -11.33 -8.22 7.13
N THR A 48 -10.29 -7.59 7.68
CA THR A 48 -10.08 -7.54 9.13
C THR A 48 -11.15 -6.75 9.87
N GLY A 49 -11.84 -5.86 9.17
CA GLY A 49 -12.77 -4.92 9.78
C GLY A 49 -12.11 -3.70 10.39
N LEU A 50 -10.78 -3.68 10.48
CA LEU A 50 -10.03 -2.52 10.96
C LEU A 50 -10.04 -1.42 9.91
N ARG A 51 -9.88 -0.15 10.34
CA ARG A 51 -9.74 0.97 9.42
C ARG A 51 -8.57 0.68 8.49
N THR A 52 -8.83 0.62 7.20
CA THR A 52 -7.84 0.27 6.18
C THR A 52 -7.68 1.43 5.22
N ILE A 53 -6.47 1.97 5.14
CA ILE A 53 -6.15 3.10 4.28
C ILE A 53 -5.35 2.55 3.09
N VAL A 54 -5.92 2.67 1.90
CA VAL A 54 -5.29 2.17 0.67
C VAL A 54 -4.79 3.35 -0.14
N LEU A 55 -3.53 3.29 -0.56
CA LEU A 55 -2.87 4.38 -1.28
C LEU A 55 -2.45 3.94 -2.66
N THR A 56 -2.80 4.75 -3.66
CA THR A 56 -2.22 4.68 -5.00
C THR A 56 -1.24 5.82 -5.13
N MET A 57 0.01 5.52 -5.45
CA MET A 57 1.12 6.49 -5.46
C MET A 57 1.80 6.49 -6.82
N PRO A 58 1.20 7.11 -7.85
CA PRO A 58 1.79 7.10 -9.18
C PRO A 58 3.09 7.89 -9.25
N ILE A 59 4.08 7.33 -9.95
CA ILE A 59 5.32 8.01 -10.34
C ILE A 59 5.57 7.66 -11.80
N LYS A 60 5.19 8.54 -12.73
CA LYS A 60 5.30 8.33 -14.18
C LYS A 60 4.82 6.92 -14.58
N GLN A 61 3.72 6.50 -13.95
CA GLN A 61 3.22 5.15 -14.09
C GLN A 61 2.58 4.94 -15.46
N ILE A 62 2.70 3.72 -15.98
CA ILE A 62 1.99 3.32 -17.20
C ILE A 62 0.49 3.42 -16.91
N GLU A 63 -0.26 4.06 -17.83
CA GLU A 63 -1.68 4.34 -17.68
C GLU A 63 -2.49 3.11 -17.28
N ASN A 64 -2.22 1.96 -17.90
CA ASN A 64 -2.87 0.68 -17.59
C ASN A 64 -2.79 0.29 -16.11
N GLN A 65 -1.58 0.39 -15.53
CA GLN A 65 -1.38 0.01 -14.12
C GLN A 65 -2.09 0.98 -13.19
N HIS A 66 -2.08 2.27 -13.53
CA HIS A 66 -2.77 3.28 -12.76
C HIS A 66 -4.28 3.03 -12.78
N ASP A 67 -4.85 2.71 -13.95
CA ASP A 67 -6.26 2.40 -14.10
C ASP A 67 -6.67 1.18 -13.29
N LEU A 68 -5.84 0.13 -13.29
CA LEU A 68 -6.08 -1.08 -12.50
C LEU A 68 -6.06 -0.77 -11.01
N SER A 69 -5.12 0.07 -10.57
CA SER A 69 -5.04 0.50 -9.17
C SER A 69 -6.30 1.24 -8.75
N LEU A 70 -6.76 2.17 -9.57
CA LEU A 70 -7.96 2.95 -9.27
C LEU A 70 -9.21 2.09 -9.25
N LYS A 71 -9.34 1.15 -10.18
CA LYS A 71 -10.48 0.22 -10.21
C LYS A 71 -10.54 -0.64 -8.95
N HIS A 72 -9.39 -1.14 -8.52
CA HIS A 72 -9.31 -1.95 -7.31
C HIS A 72 -9.65 -1.12 -6.06
N GLN A 73 -9.14 0.11 -5.97
CA GLN A 73 -9.50 1.03 -4.89
C GLN A 73 -11.01 1.25 -4.83
N GLN A 74 -11.62 1.52 -5.97
CA GLN A 74 -13.07 1.74 -6.04
C GLN A 74 -13.85 0.52 -5.60
N TRP A 75 -13.41 -0.67 -6.02
CA TRP A 75 -14.00 -1.93 -5.62
C TRP A 75 -13.94 -2.14 -4.11
N LEU A 76 -12.77 -1.85 -3.51
CA LEU A 76 -12.59 -1.98 -2.06
C LEU A 76 -13.50 -1.02 -1.29
N VAL A 77 -13.55 0.23 -1.69
CA VAL A 77 -14.39 1.24 -1.02
C VAL A 77 -15.87 0.88 -1.15
N LYS A 78 -16.26 0.35 -2.28
CA LYS A 78 -17.65 -0.07 -2.51
C LYS A 78 -18.05 -1.25 -1.64
N ASN A 79 -17.14 -2.20 -1.44
CA ASN A 79 -17.45 -3.46 -0.76
C ASN A 79 -17.11 -3.49 0.73
N PHE A 80 -16.30 -2.55 1.21
CA PHE A 80 -15.86 -2.52 2.60
C PHE A 80 -16.02 -1.11 3.17
N LYS A 81 -16.85 -0.95 4.19
CA LYS A 81 -17.12 0.34 4.83
C LYS A 81 -15.91 0.88 5.60
N ASN A 82 -14.99 0.02 5.98
CA ASN A 82 -13.80 0.36 6.76
C ASN A 82 -12.61 0.81 5.90
N VAL A 83 -12.79 0.89 4.59
CA VAL A 83 -11.71 1.26 3.67
C VAL A 83 -11.79 2.73 3.27
N GLU A 84 -10.66 3.42 3.39
CA GLU A 84 -10.45 4.78 2.84
C GLU A 84 -9.43 4.68 1.72
N ALA A 85 -9.68 5.36 0.61
CA ALA A 85 -8.78 5.34 -0.53
C ALA A 85 -8.23 6.74 -0.81
N HIS A 86 -6.93 6.82 -1.06
CA HIS A 86 -6.27 8.07 -1.41
C HIS A 86 -5.35 7.84 -2.60
N THR A 87 -5.27 8.81 -3.49
CA THR A 87 -4.30 8.84 -4.57
C THR A 87 -3.33 9.97 -4.29
N ILE A 88 -2.05 9.64 -4.11
CA ILE A 88 -1.00 10.60 -3.81
C ILE A 88 0.02 10.52 -4.93
N SER A 89 0.01 11.50 -5.86
CA SER A 89 1.00 11.54 -6.92
C SER A 89 2.36 11.92 -6.35
N LEU A 90 3.37 11.11 -6.64
CA LEU A 90 4.75 11.37 -6.25
C LEU A 90 5.60 11.85 -7.44
N ASP A 91 4.96 12.19 -8.56
CA ASP A 91 5.68 12.62 -9.78
C ASP A 91 6.57 13.81 -9.52
N LYS A 92 6.02 14.87 -8.94
CA LYS A 92 6.77 16.10 -8.68
C LYS A 92 7.88 15.88 -7.67
N LEU A 93 7.62 15.09 -6.64
CA LEU A 93 8.61 14.76 -5.62
C LEU A 93 9.76 13.99 -6.23
N PHE A 94 9.47 13.00 -7.05
CA PHE A 94 10.50 12.21 -7.73
C PHE A 94 11.26 13.03 -8.75
N GLU A 95 10.59 13.93 -9.46
CA GLU A 95 11.24 14.84 -10.40
C GLU A 95 12.31 15.69 -9.69
N THR A 96 11.95 16.29 -8.57
CA THR A 96 12.87 17.08 -7.74
C THR A 96 14.03 16.22 -7.25
N PHE A 97 13.73 15.02 -6.78
CA PHE A 97 14.74 14.07 -6.33
C PHE A 97 15.74 13.74 -7.45
N SER A 98 15.24 13.45 -8.66
CA SER A 98 16.07 13.10 -9.80
C SER A 98 16.97 14.26 -10.22
N LEU A 99 16.44 15.47 -10.23
CA LEU A 99 17.22 16.67 -10.56
C LEU A 99 18.31 16.95 -9.52
N THR A 100 17.99 16.76 -8.26
CA THR A 100 18.94 16.95 -7.17
C THR A 100 20.12 15.98 -7.28
N LEU A 101 19.86 14.76 -7.73
CA LEU A 101 20.86 13.70 -7.84
C LEU A 101 21.30 13.44 -9.29
N ASN A 102 21.23 14.44 -10.15
CA ASN A 102 21.53 14.25 -11.58
C ASN A 102 22.98 13.83 -11.85
N LYS A 103 23.91 14.15 -10.95
CA LYS A 103 25.29 13.69 -11.05
C LYS A 103 25.45 12.20 -10.82
N PHE A 104 24.45 11.58 -10.21
CA PHE A 104 24.43 10.15 -9.89
C PHE A 104 23.33 9.44 -10.66
N ASP A 105 23.06 9.88 -11.88
CA ASP A 105 22.03 9.33 -12.74
C ASP A 105 22.30 7.86 -13.02
N ASN A 106 21.36 7.01 -12.62
CA ASN A 106 21.42 5.57 -12.81
C ASN A 106 20.01 5.01 -12.75
N GLU A 107 19.56 4.38 -13.83
CA GLU A 107 18.17 3.90 -13.93
C GLU A 107 17.81 2.90 -12.84
N HIS A 108 18.73 1.98 -12.55
CA HIS A 108 18.50 0.98 -11.48
C HIS A 108 18.38 1.65 -10.11
N GLY A 109 19.26 2.63 -9.85
CA GLY A 109 19.21 3.41 -8.62
C GLY A 109 17.92 4.20 -8.50
N PHE A 110 17.47 4.82 -9.57
CA PHE A 110 16.20 5.57 -9.55
C PHE A 110 14.98 4.66 -9.40
N ALA A 111 15.02 3.44 -9.96
CA ALA A 111 13.96 2.47 -9.73
C ALA A 111 13.83 2.12 -8.25
N ASN A 112 14.96 1.89 -7.58
CA ASN A 112 14.99 1.65 -6.14
C ASN A 112 14.50 2.86 -5.35
N SER A 113 14.88 4.05 -5.76
CA SER A 113 14.45 5.29 -5.10
C SER A 113 12.95 5.49 -5.20
N ARG A 114 12.35 5.19 -6.35
CA ARG A 114 10.89 5.26 -6.50
C ARG A 114 10.18 4.33 -5.49
N ALA A 115 10.67 3.10 -5.37
CA ALA A 115 10.10 2.14 -4.41
C ALA A 115 10.23 2.63 -2.97
N ARG A 116 11.37 3.22 -2.63
CA ARG A 116 11.61 3.74 -1.28
C ARG A 116 10.78 4.98 -0.97
N LEU A 117 10.54 5.85 -1.95
CA LEU A 117 9.65 7.00 -1.79
C LEU A 117 8.22 6.57 -1.50
N ARG A 118 7.76 5.53 -2.18
CA ARG A 118 6.45 4.95 -1.90
C ARG A 118 6.39 4.38 -0.48
N MET A 119 7.43 3.67 -0.06
CA MET A 119 7.50 3.11 1.29
C MET A 119 7.51 4.22 2.35
N THR A 120 8.31 5.26 2.14
CA THR A 120 8.36 6.41 3.04
C THR A 120 6.98 7.06 3.17
N THR A 121 6.26 7.20 2.07
CA THR A 121 4.91 7.75 2.05
C THR A 121 3.94 6.89 2.88
N LEU A 122 4.01 5.58 2.71
CA LEU A 122 3.17 4.66 3.49
C LEU A 122 3.42 4.81 5.00
N TYR A 123 4.68 4.88 5.40
CA TYR A 123 5.05 5.05 6.83
C TYR A 123 4.60 6.40 7.37
N GLN A 124 4.67 7.45 6.57
CA GLN A 124 4.19 8.77 6.99
C GLN A 124 2.68 8.74 7.25
N VAL A 125 1.92 8.15 6.34
CA VAL A 125 0.47 8.03 6.49
C VAL A 125 0.13 7.16 7.69
N ALA A 126 0.86 6.06 7.87
CA ALA A 126 0.65 5.16 9.00
C ALA A 126 0.89 5.88 10.33
N ALA A 127 1.99 6.61 10.45
CA ALA A 127 2.30 7.36 11.67
C ALA A 127 1.21 8.39 12.00
N ALA A 128 0.71 9.08 10.97
CA ALA A 128 -0.34 10.09 11.15
C ALA A 128 -1.68 9.48 11.58
N ASN A 129 -1.90 8.20 11.32
CA ASN A 129 -3.17 7.52 11.58
C ASN A 129 -3.05 6.42 12.63
N LYS A 130 -1.97 6.42 13.40
CA LYS A 130 -1.70 5.41 14.45
C LYS A 130 -1.83 3.98 13.89
N GLY A 131 -1.27 3.78 12.71
CA GLY A 131 -1.40 2.55 11.95
C GLY A 131 -0.09 1.83 11.73
N ILE A 132 -0.19 0.68 11.09
CA ILE A 132 0.94 -0.11 10.64
C ILE A 132 0.87 -0.30 9.13
N VAL A 133 2.03 -0.43 8.51
CA VAL A 133 2.13 -0.69 7.06
C VAL A 133 2.06 -2.19 6.82
N VAL A 134 1.18 -2.60 5.90
CA VAL A 134 1.08 -3.99 5.46
C VAL A 134 1.94 -4.15 4.20
N GLY A 135 2.93 -5.03 4.27
CA GLY A 135 3.82 -5.28 3.15
C GLY A 135 3.17 -6.09 2.04
N THR A 136 3.53 -5.79 0.81
CA THR A 136 3.04 -6.49 -0.38
C THR A 136 4.16 -7.08 -1.22
N GLY A 137 5.41 -6.90 -0.78
CA GLY A 137 6.57 -7.30 -1.57
C GLY A 137 6.84 -8.78 -1.53
N ASN A 138 7.42 -9.29 -2.63
CA ASN A 138 7.92 -10.65 -2.67
C ASN A 138 9.31 -10.69 -2.07
N LYS A 139 9.63 -11.79 -1.39
CA LYS A 139 10.99 -12.10 -1.03
C LYS A 139 11.72 -12.55 -2.29
N VAL A 140 12.74 -11.85 -2.62
CA VAL A 140 13.64 -12.23 -3.71
C VAL A 140 14.91 -12.79 -3.10
#